data_5ec2e9f236b7c9d5223b90427afaceed
#
_entry.id   5ec2e9f236b7c9d5223b90427afaceed
#
_cell.length_a   1.000
_cell.length_b   1.000
_cell.length_c   1.000
_cell.angle_alpha   90.00
_cell.angle_beta   90.00
_cell.angle_gamma   90.00
#
_symmetry.space_group_name_H-M   'P 1'
#
loop_
_entity.id
_entity.type
_entity.pdbx_description
1 polymer ?
#
loop_
_entity_poly.entity_id
_entity_poly.type
_entity_poly.pdbx_seq_one_letter_code
_entity_poly.pdbx_strand_id
1 'polypeptide(L)'
;MINKKRLIKTFTDLVKIDSESRNEIDVAVYIKNKLKKLGIKYKIDNSNKSTGSNHGNIIAKLGNRKNVPTILLSSHMDTVTNGIGIKPKVTKT
;
A
#
# COMPACT_ATOMS: atom_id res chain seq x y z
N MET A 1 15.72 0.59 15.37
CA MET A 1 14.47 -0.11 15.07
C MET A 1 13.91 0.22 13.71
N ILE A 2 13.77 1.49 13.37
CA ILE A 2 13.29 1.86 12.03
C ILE A 2 14.48 1.88 11.07
N ASN A 3 14.36 1.12 9.98
CA ASN A 3 15.33 1.17 8.90
C ASN A 3 15.00 2.38 8.01
N LYS A 4 15.69 3.48 8.23
CA LYS A 4 15.45 4.74 7.54
C LYS A 4 15.63 4.62 6.02
N LYS A 5 16.66 3.92 5.57
CA LYS A 5 16.91 3.67 4.14
C LYS A 5 15.73 2.96 3.49
N ARG A 6 15.24 1.88 4.13
CA ARG A 6 14.12 1.11 3.61
C ARG A 6 12.84 1.94 3.59
N LEU A 7 12.61 2.73 4.65
CA LEU A 7 11.43 3.59 4.73
C LEU A 7 11.39 4.60 3.59
N ILE A 8 12.50 5.29 3.37
CA ILE A 8 12.62 6.29 2.28
C ILE A 8 12.45 5.62 0.93
N LYS A 9 13.10 4.47 0.71
CA LYS A 9 12.98 3.75 -0.56
C LYS A 9 11.55 3.31 -0.81
N THR A 10 10.88 2.74 0.17
CA THR A 10 9.49 2.28 0.03
C THR A 10 8.57 3.45 -0.28
N PHE A 11 8.72 4.55 0.44
CA PHE A 11 7.92 5.75 0.21
C PHE A 11 8.15 6.30 -1.21
N THR A 12 9.41 6.46 -1.62
CA THR A 12 9.72 6.98 -2.96
C THR A 12 9.24 6.05 -4.07
N ASP A 13 9.34 4.74 -3.89
CA ASP A 13 8.82 3.77 -4.86
C ASP A 13 7.30 3.90 -4.99
N LEU A 14 6.59 4.01 -3.87
CA LEU A 14 5.14 4.13 -3.86
C LEU A 14 4.65 5.41 -4.55
N VAL A 15 5.27 6.56 -4.25
CA VAL A 15 4.80 7.84 -4.82
C VAL A 15 5.08 7.96 -6.32
N LYS A 16 6.03 7.19 -6.85
CA LYS A 16 6.28 7.14 -8.30
C LYS A 16 5.20 6.39 -9.06
N ILE A 17 4.47 5.51 -8.41
CA ILE A 17 3.42 4.71 -9.04
C ILE A 17 2.18 5.57 -9.16
N ASP A 18 1.66 5.74 -10.38
CA ASP A 18 0.41 6.46 -10.59
C ASP A 18 -0.73 5.67 -9.95
N SER A 19 -1.49 6.33 -9.08
CA SER A 19 -2.56 5.65 -8.32
C SER A 19 -3.71 6.59 -8.00
N GLU A 20 -4.14 7.38 -8.96
CA GLU A 20 -5.33 8.20 -8.79
C GLU A 20 -6.53 7.33 -8.42
N SER A 21 -7.52 7.92 -7.72
CA SER A 21 -8.71 7.20 -7.27
C SER A 21 -9.35 6.40 -8.40
N ARG A 22 -9.72 5.16 -8.13
CA ARG A 22 -10.26 4.14 -9.05
C ARG A 22 -9.23 3.50 -9.98
N ASN A 23 -7.96 3.93 -9.92
CA ASN A 23 -6.87 3.39 -10.74
C ASN A 23 -5.70 2.93 -9.86
N GLU A 24 -5.99 2.17 -8.80
CA GLU A 24 -5.02 1.77 -7.78
C GLU A 24 -4.31 0.44 -8.09
N ILE A 25 -4.60 -0.20 -9.22
CA ILE A 25 -4.11 -1.56 -9.48
C ILE A 25 -2.58 -1.65 -9.47
N ASP A 26 -1.88 -0.66 -10.00
CA ASP A 26 -0.42 -0.72 -10.09
C ASP A 26 0.22 -0.62 -8.69
N VAL A 27 -0.28 0.26 -7.83
CA VAL A 27 0.20 0.33 -6.45
C VAL A 27 -0.18 -0.93 -5.69
N ALA A 28 -1.35 -1.50 -5.96
CA ALA A 28 -1.76 -2.75 -5.34
C ALA A 28 -0.83 -3.91 -5.71
N VAL A 29 -0.40 -3.99 -6.97
CA VAL A 29 0.57 -4.99 -7.42
C VAL A 29 1.90 -4.83 -6.67
N TYR A 30 2.37 -3.60 -6.52
CA TYR A 30 3.59 -3.33 -5.77
C TYR A 30 3.48 -3.83 -4.32
N ILE A 31 2.36 -3.50 -3.65
CA ILE A 31 2.12 -3.90 -2.25
C ILE A 31 2.03 -5.42 -2.15
N LYS A 32 1.28 -6.08 -3.04
CA LYS A 32 1.15 -7.54 -3.05
C LYS A 32 2.52 -8.22 -3.19
N ASN A 33 3.37 -7.69 -4.07
CA ASN A 33 4.70 -8.25 -4.27
C ASN A 33 5.58 -8.08 -3.02
N LYS A 34 5.48 -6.95 -2.32
CA LYS A 34 6.18 -6.73 -1.05
C LYS A 34 5.70 -7.69 0.03
N LEU A 35 4.40 -7.90 0.14
CA LEU A 35 3.83 -8.85 1.10
C LEU A 35 4.30 -10.27 0.83
N LYS A 36 4.34 -10.68 -0.44
CA LYS A 36 4.87 -11.99 -0.82
C LYS A 36 6.33 -12.17 -0.42
N LYS A 37 7.17 -11.16 -0.67
CA LYS A 37 8.58 -11.21 -0.29
C LYS A 37 8.78 -11.32 1.22
N LEU A 38 7.88 -10.73 2.00
CA LEU A 38 7.91 -10.78 3.46
C LEU A 38 7.24 -12.05 4.02
N GLY A 39 6.68 -12.89 3.16
CA GLY A 39 5.97 -14.10 3.60
C GLY A 39 4.65 -13.81 4.29
N ILE A 40 4.04 -12.66 4.03
CA ILE A 40 2.79 -12.25 4.66
C ILE A 40 1.62 -12.63 3.75
N LYS A 41 0.67 -13.38 4.29
CA LYS A 41 -0.56 -13.74 3.58
C LYS A 41 -1.51 -12.56 3.56
N TYR A 42 -2.23 -12.40 2.46
CA TYR A 42 -3.19 -11.32 2.28
C TYR A 42 -4.41 -11.79 1.52
N LYS A 43 -5.48 -11.02 1.62
CA LYS A 43 -6.72 -11.21 0.86
C LYS A 43 -7.06 -9.91 0.13
N ILE A 44 -7.76 -10.05 -1.00
CA ILE A 44 -8.31 -8.91 -1.74
C ILE A 44 -9.83 -8.99 -1.60
N ASP A 45 -10.46 -7.91 -1.18
CA ASP A 45 -11.91 -7.88 -1.08
C ASP A 45 -12.57 -7.50 -2.42
N ASN A 46 -13.90 -7.44 -2.42
CA ASN A 46 -14.69 -7.12 -3.62
C ASN A 46 -15.22 -5.69 -3.62
N SER A 47 -14.63 -4.80 -2.82
CA SER A 47 -15.09 -3.42 -2.70
C SER A 47 -15.05 -2.66 -4.02
N ASN A 48 -14.18 -3.06 -4.95
CA ASN A 48 -14.10 -2.46 -6.28
C ASN A 48 -15.41 -2.55 -7.05
N LYS A 49 -16.26 -3.52 -6.76
CA LYS A 49 -17.58 -3.64 -7.40
C LYS A 49 -18.51 -2.48 -7.01
N SER A 50 -18.35 -1.95 -5.79
CA SER A 50 -19.15 -0.82 -5.30
C SER A 50 -18.51 0.53 -5.62
N THR A 51 -17.19 0.62 -5.60
CA THR A 51 -16.47 1.90 -5.76
C THR A 51 -16.17 2.24 -7.21
N GLY A 52 -16.21 1.24 -8.11
CA GLY A 52 -15.78 1.43 -9.49
C GLY A 52 -14.27 1.44 -9.68
N SER A 53 -13.52 1.09 -8.65
CA SER A 53 -12.06 0.96 -8.73
C SER A 53 -11.66 -0.26 -9.56
N ASN A 54 -10.44 -0.25 -10.10
CA ASN A 54 -9.88 -1.39 -10.81
C ASN A 54 -9.22 -2.42 -9.87
N HIS A 55 -9.29 -2.21 -8.55
CA HIS A 55 -8.75 -3.14 -7.56
C HIS A 55 -9.49 -3.00 -6.23
N GLY A 56 -9.67 -4.12 -5.52
CA GLY A 56 -10.25 -4.12 -4.17
C GLY A 56 -9.21 -3.77 -3.11
N ASN A 57 -9.65 -3.71 -1.87
CA ASN A 57 -8.76 -3.46 -0.74
C ASN A 57 -7.86 -4.68 -0.47
N ILE A 58 -6.64 -4.41 -0.05
CA ILE A 58 -5.71 -5.45 0.39
C ILE A 58 -5.81 -5.56 1.91
N ILE A 59 -6.07 -6.78 2.40
CA ILE A 59 -6.19 -7.06 3.83
C ILE A 59 -5.13 -8.08 4.20
N ALA A 60 -4.16 -7.68 5.01
CA ALA A 60 -3.10 -8.56 5.49
C ALA A 60 -3.21 -8.71 7.01
N LYS A 61 -2.96 -9.91 7.51
CA LYS A 61 -3.02 -10.20 8.93
C LYS A 61 -1.71 -10.80 9.39
N LEU A 62 -1.15 -10.25 10.43
CA LEU A 62 0.08 -10.70 11.06
C LEU A 62 -0.19 -11.29 12.43
N GLY A 63 0.47 -12.40 12.71
CA GLY A 63 0.37 -13.04 14.02
C GLY A 63 -0.94 -13.80 14.21
N ASN A 64 -0.99 -14.55 15.29
CA ASN A 64 -2.16 -15.35 15.66
C ASN A 64 -2.26 -15.48 17.18
N ARG A 65 -1.72 -14.54 17.92
CA ARG A 65 -1.76 -14.57 19.39
C ARG A 65 -3.20 -14.47 19.85
N LYS A 66 -3.56 -15.37 20.76
CA LYS A 66 -4.84 -15.32 21.45
C LYS A 66 -4.70 -14.44 22.69
N ASN A 67 -5.80 -13.88 23.14
CA ASN A 67 -5.90 -13.10 24.38
C ASN A 67 -5.14 -11.76 24.37
N VAL A 68 -4.85 -11.23 23.18
CA VAL A 68 -4.30 -9.88 23.00
C VAL A 68 -5.18 -9.12 22.02
N PRO A 69 -5.36 -7.80 22.21
CA PRO A 69 -6.13 -6.99 21.26
C PRO A 69 -5.51 -7.00 19.88
N THR A 70 -6.35 -6.94 18.86
CA THR A 70 -5.90 -6.74 17.49
C THR A 70 -5.77 -5.25 17.21
N ILE A 71 -4.65 -4.85 16.63
CA ILE A 71 -4.44 -3.48 16.18
C ILE A 71 -4.68 -3.44 14.67
N LEU A 72 -5.57 -2.55 14.24
CA LEU A 72 -5.83 -2.33 12.81
C LEU A 72 -5.08 -1.09 12.36
N LEU A 73 -4.24 -1.26 11.34
CA LEU A 73 -3.62 -0.15 10.63
C LEU A 73 -4.31 -0.01 9.29
N SER A 74 -4.77 1.19 8.98
CA SER A 74 -5.50 1.46 7.74
C SER A 74 -4.86 2.61 6.99
N SER A 75 -4.74 2.46 5.68
CA SER A 75 -4.15 3.48 4.83
C SER A 75 -4.77 3.40 3.43
N HIS A 76 -4.73 4.51 2.71
CA HIS A 76 -5.20 4.60 1.34
C HIS A 76 -4.13 4.15 0.36
N MET A 77 -4.56 3.54 -0.74
CA MET A 77 -3.70 3.24 -1.89
C MET A 77 -3.82 4.31 -2.97
N ASP A 78 -4.92 5.07 -2.96
CA ASP A 78 -5.19 6.08 -3.98
C ASP A 78 -4.58 7.43 -3.62
N THR A 79 -4.47 8.27 -4.62
CA THR A 79 -4.09 9.67 -4.48
C THR A 79 -5.11 10.56 -5.21
N VAL A 80 -5.02 11.84 -4.96
CA VAL A 80 -5.90 12.85 -5.60
C VAL A 80 -5.59 12.99 -7.09
N THR A 81 -6.55 13.54 -7.83
CA THR A 81 -6.39 13.86 -9.25
C THR A 81 -5.21 14.82 -9.45
N ASN A 82 -4.52 14.65 -10.58
CA ASN A 82 -3.25 15.27 -10.93
C ASN A 82 -2.06 14.71 -10.14
N GLY A 83 -2.22 13.51 -9.56
CA GLY A 83 -1.16 12.79 -8.85
C GLY A 83 -0.38 11.82 -9.74
N ILE A 84 -0.27 12.06 -11.03
CA ILE A 84 0.47 11.19 -11.95
C ILE A 84 1.85 11.78 -12.26
N GLY A 85 2.79 10.91 -12.61
CA GLY A 85 4.13 11.32 -13.01
C GLY A 85 4.94 11.96 -11.90
N ILE A 86 4.69 11.61 -10.65
CA ILE A 86 5.36 12.19 -9.49
C ILE A 86 6.85 11.81 -9.50
N LYS A 87 7.71 12.81 -9.30
CA LYS A 87 9.16 12.63 -9.21
C LYS A 87 9.63 13.03 -7.82
N PRO A 88 9.74 12.09 -6.89
CA PRO A 88 10.14 12.40 -5.51
C PRO A 88 11.59 12.85 -5.45
N LYS A 89 11.88 13.75 -4.52
CA LYS A 89 13.22 14.25 -4.28
C LYS A 89 13.51 14.22 -2.78
N VAL A 90 14.63 13.61 -2.42
CA VAL A 90 15.08 13.57 -1.02
C VAL A 90 16.10 14.69 -0.82
N THR A 91 15.83 15.57 0.13
CA THR A 91 16.72 16.69 0.46
C THR A 91 17.20 16.58 1.90
N LYS A 92 18.35 17.19 2.17
CA LYS A 92 18.87 17.31 3.53
C LYS A 92 18.30 18.58 4.18
N THR A 93 17.49 18.41 5.21
CA THR A 93 17.05 19.52 6.07
C THR A 93 16.81 19.03 7.48
#